data_7c5faae75991be60d8b8f24a24a54182
#
_entry.id   7c5faae75991be60d8b8f24a24a54182
#
_cell.length_a   1.000
_cell.length_b   1.000
_cell.length_c   1.000
_cell.angle_alpha   90.00
_cell.angle_beta   90.00
_cell.angle_gamma   90.00
#
_symmetry.space_group_name_H-M   'P 1'
#
loop_
_entity.id
_entity.type
_entity.pdbx_description
1 polymer ?
#
loop_
_entity_poly.entity_id
_entity_poly.type
_entity_poly.pdbx_seq_one_letter_code
_entity_poly.pdbx_strand_id
1 'polypeptide(L)'
;MDYKNFNVLDFISDKNFQNWIVHPNENSNDFWNTWLMKNPEKRKTIDEARSVLLNIRFKEDFPDNEDVESALQKLLHRIKQSSEEDYAKRSYSLGNRLRRIAAVFISLIIISASLFYYNWRFAKITESSKYGEMKTIILPDSSKVILNSNSSITFLKHWPTHEAREVTLKGEGFFVVNHLNKNTGKISPNERFIVHGEAVTVEVLGTAFDIRQRRGETEVVLQRGSIKLKFNNSSKSETIMRPGEIITYDPTAKKMIVATTVPENYSAWKEKKLILNDPTLEQIANYLEDNYGKKIIIEDTSLKERKIEGPILLNNLDDALFIISTVLNTDIQKKDNVLLIRARKNPE
;
A
#
# COMPACT_ATOMS: atom_id res chain seq x y z
N MET A 1 -9.29 28.20 12.51
CA MET A 1 -7.98 27.62 12.87
C MET A 1 -7.85 27.61 14.38
N ASP A 2 -7.31 26.55 14.96
CA ASP A 2 -7.06 26.48 16.40
C ASP A 2 -5.59 26.87 16.68
N TYR A 3 -5.38 28.08 17.18
CA TYR A 3 -4.04 28.62 17.48
C TYR A 3 -3.47 28.17 18.85
N LYS A 4 -4.20 27.33 19.60
CA LYS A 4 -3.79 26.89 20.95
C LYS A 4 -2.47 26.12 20.96
N ASN A 5 -2.22 25.35 19.91
CA ASN A 5 -1.02 24.52 19.81
C ASN A 5 0.16 25.21 19.08
N PHE A 6 -0.02 26.46 18.62
CA PHE A 6 1.02 27.18 17.89
C PHE A 6 2.20 27.54 18.77
N ASN A 7 3.41 27.29 18.25
CA ASN A 7 4.68 27.79 18.80
C ASN A 7 5.05 29.12 18.13
N VAL A 8 6.20 29.71 18.48
CA VAL A 8 6.67 31.01 17.96
C VAL A 8 6.82 30.98 16.43
N LEU A 9 7.37 29.90 15.87
CA LEU A 9 7.57 29.78 14.41
C LEU A 9 6.25 29.60 13.65
N ASP A 10 5.29 28.90 14.24
CA ASP A 10 3.97 28.74 13.65
C ASP A 10 3.25 30.10 13.54
N PHE A 11 3.32 30.94 14.57
CA PHE A 11 2.78 32.31 14.52
C PHE A 11 3.51 33.18 13.50
N ILE A 12 4.85 33.12 13.44
CA ILE A 12 5.63 33.87 12.45
C ILE A 12 5.25 33.47 11.02
N SER A 13 4.89 32.21 10.78
CA SER A 13 4.56 31.68 9.46
C SER A 13 3.09 31.88 9.09
N ASP A 14 2.21 32.21 10.02
CA ASP A 14 0.78 32.40 9.79
C ASP A 14 0.48 33.75 9.18
N LYS A 15 -0.18 33.75 7.99
CA LYS A 15 -0.50 34.97 7.25
C LYS A 15 -1.44 35.90 8.00
N ASN A 16 -2.37 35.39 8.79
CA ASN A 16 -3.32 36.22 9.54
C ASN A 16 -2.60 36.92 10.69
N PHE A 17 -1.67 36.22 11.34
CA PHE A 17 -0.85 36.81 12.39
C PHE A 17 0.13 37.85 11.82
N GLN A 18 0.81 37.55 10.70
CA GLN A 18 1.68 38.51 10.01
C GLN A 18 0.93 39.79 9.64
N ASN A 19 -0.27 39.65 9.06
CA ASN A 19 -1.11 40.80 8.69
C ASN A 19 -1.52 41.64 9.91
N TRP A 20 -1.82 41.00 11.04
CA TRP A 20 -2.15 41.73 12.27
C TRP A 20 -0.96 42.54 12.79
N ILE A 21 0.26 42.00 12.72
CA ILE A 21 1.45 42.67 13.23
C ILE A 21 1.95 43.76 12.30
N VAL A 22 1.91 43.55 10.97
CA VAL A 22 2.48 44.46 9.96
C VAL A 22 1.45 45.50 9.51
N HIS A 23 0.17 45.11 9.36
CA HIS A 23 -0.93 45.97 8.89
C HIS A 23 -2.15 45.86 9.80
N PRO A 24 -2.06 46.29 11.08
CA PRO A 24 -3.16 46.14 12.05
C PRO A 24 -4.38 46.94 11.61
N ASN A 25 -5.55 46.32 11.70
CA ASN A 25 -6.85 46.94 11.53
C ASN A 25 -7.80 46.60 12.70
N GLU A 26 -8.94 47.30 12.81
CA GLU A 26 -9.89 47.10 13.93
C GLU A 26 -10.28 45.62 14.08
N ASN A 27 -10.65 44.96 12.97
CA ASN A 27 -11.11 43.56 13.01
C ASN A 27 -10.01 42.60 13.48
N SER A 28 -8.78 42.79 13.01
CA SER A 28 -7.65 41.94 13.43
C SER A 28 -7.26 42.20 14.89
N ASN A 29 -7.31 43.44 15.34
CA ASN A 29 -7.06 43.79 16.73
C ASN A 29 -8.12 43.18 17.67
N ASP A 30 -9.39 43.28 17.34
CA ASP A 30 -10.48 42.70 18.15
C ASP A 30 -10.37 41.19 18.22
N PHE A 31 -10.08 40.55 17.09
CA PHE A 31 -9.89 39.09 17.05
C PHE A 31 -8.75 38.65 17.97
N TRP A 32 -7.54 39.21 17.77
CA TRP A 32 -6.37 38.76 18.49
C TRP A 32 -6.39 39.14 19.96
N ASN A 33 -6.92 40.33 20.32
CA ASN A 33 -7.11 40.71 21.71
C ASN A 33 -8.12 39.80 22.42
N THR A 34 -9.24 39.50 21.79
CA THR A 34 -10.26 38.59 22.35
C THR A 34 -9.69 37.18 22.50
N TRP A 35 -8.92 36.72 21.52
CA TRP A 35 -8.26 35.41 21.59
C TRP A 35 -7.23 35.36 22.71
N LEU A 36 -6.41 36.38 22.90
CA LEU A 36 -5.43 36.47 23.99
C LEU A 36 -6.08 36.54 25.37
N MET A 37 -7.24 37.16 25.50
CA MET A 37 -8.01 37.15 26.77
C MET A 37 -8.44 35.73 27.14
N LYS A 38 -8.76 34.90 26.14
CA LYS A 38 -9.15 33.49 26.33
C LYS A 38 -7.97 32.52 26.47
N ASN A 39 -6.78 32.93 26.08
CA ASN A 39 -5.57 32.10 26.08
C ASN A 39 -4.37 32.89 26.64
N PRO A 40 -4.42 33.30 27.91
CA PRO A 40 -3.39 34.19 28.52
C PRO A 40 -2.00 33.56 28.57
N GLU A 41 -1.90 32.23 28.58
CA GLU A 41 -0.67 31.46 28.54
C GLU A 41 0.13 31.66 27.24
N LYS A 42 -0.53 32.03 26.16
CA LYS A 42 0.09 32.27 24.84
C LYS A 42 0.65 33.68 24.66
N ARG A 43 0.44 34.57 25.62
CA ARG A 43 0.88 35.96 25.53
C ARG A 43 2.37 36.09 25.28
N LYS A 44 3.18 35.34 26.02
CA LYS A 44 4.63 35.30 25.84
C LYS A 44 5.06 34.85 24.46
N THR A 45 4.46 33.78 23.95
CA THR A 45 4.73 33.22 22.61
C THR A 45 4.40 34.24 21.51
N ILE A 46 3.27 34.94 21.64
CA ILE A 46 2.84 35.98 20.69
C ILE A 46 3.79 37.20 20.76
N ASP A 47 4.20 37.65 21.95
CA ASP A 47 5.10 38.77 22.09
C ASP A 47 6.48 38.47 21.49
N GLU A 48 6.98 37.24 21.67
CA GLU A 48 8.21 36.77 21.02
C GLU A 48 8.06 36.75 19.47
N ALA A 49 7.00 36.18 18.94
CA ALA A 49 6.72 36.15 17.49
C ALA A 49 6.59 37.56 16.90
N ARG A 50 5.90 38.46 17.61
CA ARG A 50 5.76 39.88 17.25
C ARG A 50 7.09 40.58 17.22
N SER A 51 7.94 40.37 18.24
CA SER A 51 9.28 40.95 18.31
C SER A 51 10.14 40.56 17.12
N VAL A 52 10.09 39.28 16.71
CA VAL A 52 10.83 38.79 15.53
C VAL A 52 10.31 39.48 14.26
N LEU A 53 9.01 39.55 14.04
CA LEU A 53 8.43 40.15 12.84
C LEU A 53 8.69 41.66 12.72
N LEU A 54 8.68 42.37 13.83
CA LEU A 54 8.94 43.83 13.86
C LEU A 54 10.43 44.19 13.71
N ASN A 55 11.36 43.25 14.10
CA ASN A 55 12.79 43.45 13.94
C ASN A 55 13.34 43.02 12.58
N ILE A 56 12.56 42.28 11.78
CA ILE A 56 12.90 42.02 10.37
C ILE A 56 12.59 43.28 9.58
N ARG A 57 13.51 44.24 9.59
CA ARG A 57 13.47 45.37 8.66
C ARG A 57 14.17 44.93 7.37
N PHE A 58 13.45 44.75 6.31
CA PHE A 58 14.01 44.88 4.97
C PHE A 58 14.35 46.35 4.81
N LYS A 59 15.61 46.66 4.77
CA LYS A 59 16.09 47.98 4.40
C LYS A 59 15.91 48.09 2.89
N GLU A 60 14.77 48.60 2.44
CA GLU A 60 14.58 49.04 1.06
C GLU A 60 15.33 50.37 0.93
N ASP A 61 16.65 50.29 0.81
CA ASP A 61 17.43 51.41 0.27
C ASP A 61 17.20 51.39 -1.26
N PHE A 62 16.15 52.03 -1.69
CA PHE A 62 16.05 52.46 -3.09
C PHE A 62 17.03 53.62 -3.24
N PRO A 63 18.09 53.50 -4.08
CA PRO A 63 18.99 54.61 -4.34
C PRO A 63 18.19 55.73 -5.01
N ASP A 64 18.46 56.96 -4.62
CA ASP A 64 17.82 58.12 -5.15
C ASP A 64 18.03 58.18 -6.69
N ASN A 65 17.06 58.71 -7.46
CA ASN A 65 17.15 58.73 -8.91
C ASN A 65 18.42 59.40 -9.44
N GLU A 66 18.98 60.36 -8.71
CA GLU A 66 20.27 61.00 -8.99
C GLU A 66 21.46 60.06 -8.84
N ASP A 67 21.42 59.19 -7.84
CA ASP A 67 22.45 58.15 -7.61
C ASP A 67 22.42 57.05 -8.68
N VAL A 68 21.22 56.64 -9.12
CA VAL A 68 21.05 55.69 -10.22
C VAL A 68 21.55 56.24 -11.53
N GLU A 69 21.23 57.54 -11.84
CA GLU A 69 21.66 58.17 -13.06
C GLU A 69 23.18 58.44 -13.11
N SER A 70 23.79 58.85 -11.97
CA SER A 70 25.23 58.99 -11.84
C SER A 70 25.98 57.63 -11.93
N ALA A 71 25.42 56.59 -11.36
CA ALA A 71 25.94 55.22 -11.47
C ALA A 71 25.81 54.67 -12.89
N LEU A 72 24.68 54.97 -13.58
CA LEU A 72 24.46 54.62 -14.97
C LEU A 72 25.43 55.33 -15.91
N GLN A 73 25.65 56.62 -15.71
CA GLN A 73 26.63 57.42 -16.49
C GLN A 73 28.08 56.89 -16.26
N LYS A 74 28.46 56.58 -15.03
CA LYS A 74 29.75 55.97 -14.75
C LYS A 74 29.91 54.59 -15.37
N LEU A 75 28.85 53.80 -15.39
CA LEU A 75 28.80 52.49 -16.05
C LEU A 75 28.93 52.62 -17.56
N LEU A 76 28.16 53.51 -18.18
CA LEU A 76 28.23 53.77 -19.62
C LEU A 76 29.60 54.33 -20.04
N HIS A 77 30.22 55.18 -19.21
CA HIS A 77 31.56 55.68 -19.48
C HIS A 77 32.63 54.57 -19.38
N ARG A 78 32.51 53.64 -18.40
CA ARG A 78 33.36 52.46 -18.30
C ARG A 78 33.17 51.47 -19.46
N ILE A 79 31.93 51.29 -19.89
CA ILE A 79 31.62 50.43 -21.06
C ILE A 79 32.18 51.04 -22.34
N LYS A 80 32.16 52.37 -22.48
CA LYS A 80 32.69 53.08 -23.64
C LYS A 80 34.21 53.11 -23.67
N GLN A 81 34.87 53.13 -22.49
CA GLN A 81 36.30 53.12 -22.37
C GLN A 81 36.90 51.69 -22.47
N SER A 82 36.11 50.65 -22.13
CA SER A 82 36.55 49.25 -22.24
C SER A 82 36.27 48.65 -23.64
N SER A 83 35.63 49.40 -24.54
CA SER A 83 35.20 48.89 -25.84
C SER A 83 36.24 48.96 -26.97
N GLU A 84 37.43 49.53 -26.73
CA GLU A 84 38.44 49.61 -27.81
C GLU A 84 39.69 48.71 -27.65
N GLU A 85 39.99 48.12 -26.46
CA GLU A 85 41.24 47.39 -26.35
C GLU A 85 41.17 45.91 -25.87
N ASP A 86 40.03 45.37 -25.42
CA ASP A 86 40.02 44.03 -24.81
C ASP A 86 38.98 43.03 -25.36
N TYR A 87 38.33 43.32 -26.46
CA TYR A 87 37.31 42.44 -27.01
C TYR A 87 37.83 41.19 -27.72
N ALA A 88 39.14 41.03 -27.95
CA ALA A 88 39.63 39.94 -28.81
C ALA A 88 40.20 38.71 -28.08
N LYS A 89 40.42 38.72 -26.79
CA LYS A 89 41.12 37.59 -26.13
C LYS A 89 40.57 36.99 -24.87
N ARG A 90 39.49 37.47 -24.28
CA ARG A 90 39.01 36.94 -22.94
C ARG A 90 37.62 36.32 -22.89
N SER A 91 36.82 36.41 -23.95
CA SER A 91 35.42 35.99 -23.87
C SER A 91 35.16 34.48 -24.06
N TYR A 92 36.10 33.74 -24.61
CA TYR A 92 35.86 32.32 -24.90
C TYR A 92 36.08 31.33 -23.72
N SER A 93 36.77 31.76 -22.69
CA SER A 93 37.12 30.83 -21.61
C SER A 93 36.07 30.78 -20.48
N LEU A 94 35.48 31.93 -20.11
CA LEU A 94 34.44 31.93 -19.06
C LEU A 94 33.11 31.35 -19.56
N GLY A 95 32.71 31.70 -20.79
CA GLY A 95 31.47 31.18 -21.39
C GLY A 95 31.51 29.63 -21.52
N ASN A 96 32.65 29.06 -21.87
CA ASN A 96 32.80 27.61 -21.97
C ASN A 96 32.85 26.91 -20.61
N ARG A 97 33.41 27.55 -19.58
CA ARG A 97 33.37 27.02 -18.20
C ARG A 97 31.96 27.09 -17.63
N LEU A 98 31.24 28.20 -17.80
CA LEU A 98 29.84 28.34 -17.37
C LEU A 98 28.94 27.36 -18.12
N ARG A 99 29.11 27.16 -19.44
CA ARG A 99 28.38 26.16 -20.20
C ARG A 99 28.65 24.73 -19.72
N ARG A 100 29.89 24.39 -19.38
CA ARG A 100 30.24 23.06 -18.77
C ARG A 100 29.60 22.88 -17.41
N ILE A 101 29.63 23.91 -16.55
CA ILE A 101 28.98 23.87 -15.23
C ILE A 101 27.46 23.77 -15.41
N ALA A 102 26.87 24.57 -16.27
CA ALA A 102 25.44 24.46 -16.60
C ALA A 102 25.06 23.09 -17.15
N ALA A 103 25.90 22.50 -18.03
CA ALA A 103 25.66 21.15 -18.55
C ALA A 103 25.68 20.10 -17.43
N VAL A 104 26.59 20.21 -16.45
CA VAL A 104 26.64 19.33 -15.29
C VAL A 104 25.36 19.49 -14.44
N PHE A 105 24.95 20.72 -14.14
CA PHE A 105 23.72 20.95 -13.37
C PHE A 105 22.47 20.45 -14.11
N ILE A 106 22.37 20.68 -15.41
CA ILE A 106 21.28 20.18 -16.24
C ILE A 106 21.27 18.65 -16.24
N SER A 107 22.43 18.00 -16.39
CA SER A 107 22.51 16.54 -16.35
C SER A 107 22.13 15.99 -14.98
N LEU A 108 22.52 16.62 -13.87
CA LEU A 108 22.11 16.24 -12.52
C LEU A 108 20.59 16.39 -12.32
N ILE A 109 20.00 17.48 -12.84
CA ILE A 109 18.53 17.69 -12.79
C ILE A 109 17.82 16.59 -13.60
N ILE A 110 18.31 16.28 -14.80
CA ILE A 110 17.71 15.23 -15.66
C ILE A 110 17.83 13.86 -14.97
N ILE A 111 18.99 13.54 -14.39
CA ILE A 111 19.20 12.28 -13.66
C ILE A 111 18.27 12.22 -12.44
N SER A 112 18.21 13.30 -11.65
CA SER A 112 17.33 13.38 -10.48
C SER A 112 15.85 13.24 -10.87
N ALA A 113 15.43 13.96 -11.90
CA ALA A 113 14.07 13.88 -12.43
C ALA A 113 13.75 12.49 -12.99
N SER A 114 14.70 11.85 -13.66
CA SER A 114 14.57 10.49 -14.18
C SER A 114 14.45 9.47 -13.05
N LEU A 115 15.30 9.57 -12.02
CA LEU A 115 15.23 8.72 -10.83
C LEU A 115 13.92 8.92 -10.06
N PHE A 116 13.48 10.18 -9.91
CA PHE A 116 12.21 10.51 -9.29
C PHE A 116 11.04 9.91 -10.08
N TYR A 117 11.03 10.10 -11.40
CA TYR A 117 10.01 9.53 -12.29
C TYR A 117 10.00 8.00 -12.22
N TYR A 118 11.19 7.36 -12.24
CA TYR A 118 11.32 5.92 -12.11
C TYR A 118 10.74 5.41 -10.79
N ASN A 119 11.15 6.00 -9.67
CA ASN A 119 10.64 5.62 -8.35
C ASN A 119 9.13 5.84 -8.24
N TRP A 120 8.61 6.95 -8.77
CA TRP A 120 7.17 7.23 -8.76
C TRP A 120 6.40 6.24 -9.64
N ARG A 121 6.92 5.93 -10.83
CA ARG A 121 6.28 5.04 -11.82
C ARG A 121 6.22 3.60 -11.37
N PHE A 122 7.28 3.11 -10.69
CA PHE A 122 7.42 1.74 -10.25
C PHE A 122 7.21 1.56 -8.75
N ALA A 123 6.66 2.57 -8.08
CA ALA A 123 6.32 2.49 -6.66
C ALA A 123 5.33 1.33 -6.43
N LYS A 124 5.72 0.39 -5.57
CA LYS A 124 4.89 -0.74 -5.17
C LYS A 124 4.30 -0.49 -3.79
N ILE A 125 3.07 -0.93 -3.62
CA ILE A 125 2.39 -1.00 -2.33
C ILE A 125 2.31 -2.48 -1.96
N THR A 126 2.68 -2.81 -0.73
CA THR A 126 2.46 -4.12 -0.15
C THR A 126 1.53 -3.97 1.04
N GLU A 127 0.39 -4.64 0.96
CA GLU A 127 -0.60 -4.74 2.01
C GLU A 127 -0.58 -6.16 2.57
N SER A 128 -0.66 -6.30 3.89
CA SER A 128 -0.62 -7.61 4.54
C SER A 128 -1.63 -7.71 5.67
N SER A 129 -2.08 -8.92 5.93
CA SER A 129 -2.87 -9.32 7.08
C SER A 129 -2.00 -10.13 8.04
N LYS A 130 -2.22 -9.96 9.34
CA LYS A 130 -1.57 -10.75 10.39
C LYS A 130 -2.31 -12.08 10.60
N TYR A 131 -1.75 -12.95 11.43
CA TYR A 131 -2.45 -14.12 11.91
C TYR A 131 -3.76 -13.73 12.63
N GLY A 132 -4.84 -14.43 12.31
CA GLY A 132 -6.19 -14.15 12.83
C GLY A 132 -6.86 -12.89 12.26
N GLU A 133 -6.23 -12.20 11.32
CA GLU A 133 -6.72 -10.95 10.74
C GLU A 133 -7.15 -11.16 9.28
N MET A 134 -8.30 -10.59 8.92
CA MET A 134 -8.71 -10.40 7.52
C MET A 134 -8.59 -8.93 7.15
N LYS A 135 -8.14 -8.64 5.93
CA LYS A 135 -7.98 -7.27 5.46
C LYS A 135 -8.63 -7.05 4.11
N THR A 136 -9.49 -6.05 4.03
CA THR A 136 -10.09 -5.62 2.76
C THR A 136 -9.26 -4.50 2.14
N ILE A 137 -8.93 -4.64 0.86
CA ILE A 137 -8.10 -3.71 0.08
C ILE A 137 -8.89 -3.33 -1.16
N ILE A 138 -8.94 -2.04 -1.43
CA ILE A 138 -9.46 -1.50 -2.69
C ILE A 138 -8.26 -1.14 -3.56
N LEU A 139 -8.19 -1.76 -4.71
CA LEU A 139 -7.12 -1.54 -5.68
C LEU A 139 -7.35 -0.26 -6.50
N PRO A 140 -6.34 0.26 -7.23
CA PRO A 140 -6.46 1.50 -8.01
C PRO A 140 -7.57 1.50 -9.08
N ASP A 141 -7.98 0.33 -9.57
CA ASP A 141 -9.10 0.15 -10.52
C ASP A 141 -10.46 -0.06 -9.84
N SER A 142 -10.53 0.16 -8.53
CA SER A 142 -11.68 -0.12 -7.67
C SER A 142 -12.04 -1.61 -7.56
N SER A 143 -11.20 -2.53 -8.04
CA SER A 143 -11.33 -3.95 -7.72
C SER A 143 -11.12 -4.16 -6.22
N LYS A 144 -11.83 -5.13 -5.64
CA LYS A 144 -11.77 -5.45 -4.23
C LYS A 144 -11.02 -6.75 -4.01
N VAL A 145 -10.08 -6.73 -3.07
CA VAL A 145 -9.39 -7.93 -2.58
C VAL A 145 -9.64 -8.05 -1.07
N ILE A 146 -10.03 -9.23 -0.64
CA ILE A 146 -10.09 -9.57 0.79
C ILE A 146 -8.95 -10.55 1.02
N LEU A 147 -7.96 -10.17 1.81
CA LEU A 147 -6.90 -11.07 2.26
C LEU A 147 -7.37 -11.86 3.47
N ASN A 148 -7.16 -13.16 3.43
CA ASN A 148 -7.29 -14.00 4.61
C ASN A 148 -6.08 -13.81 5.53
N SER A 149 -6.09 -14.46 6.67
CA SER A 149 -5.01 -14.42 7.68
C SER A 149 -3.65 -14.75 7.07
N ASN A 150 -2.59 -14.12 7.59
CA ASN A 150 -1.19 -14.38 7.20
C ASN A 150 -0.99 -14.36 5.68
N SER A 151 -1.48 -13.30 5.05
CA SER A 151 -1.46 -13.13 3.60
C SER A 151 -0.96 -11.74 3.21
N SER A 152 -0.47 -11.59 1.99
CA SER A 152 -0.05 -10.28 1.49
C SER A 152 -0.28 -10.15 0.00
N ILE A 153 -0.54 -8.92 -0.42
CA ILE A 153 -0.67 -8.55 -1.82
C ILE A 153 0.24 -7.38 -2.12
N THR A 154 0.96 -7.47 -3.24
CA THR A 154 1.84 -6.39 -3.74
C THR A 154 1.37 -5.97 -5.12
N PHE A 155 1.25 -4.67 -5.34
CA PHE A 155 0.82 -4.10 -6.61
C PHE A 155 1.46 -2.72 -6.84
N LEU A 156 1.46 -2.25 -8.08
CA LEU A 156 1.92 -0.89 -8.42
C LEU A 156 0.93 0.15 -7.89
N LYS A 157 1.45 1.20 -7.29
CA LYS A 157 0.64 2.34 -6.83
C LYS A 157 -0.14 2.99 -7.98
N HIS A 158 0.44 3.02 -9.17
CA HIS A 158 -0.14 3.58 -10.38
C HIS A 158 -0.01 2.57 -11.51
N TRP A 159 -1.14 2.01 -11.95
CA TRP A 159 -1.13 1.10 -13.09
C TRP A 159 -1.04 1.86 -14.40
N PRO A 160 -0.22 1.38 -15.35
CA PRO A 160 -0.14 1.95 -16.69
C PRO A 160 -1.45 1.76 -17.45
N THR A 161 -1.78 2.75 -18.28
CA THR A 161 -3.00 2.71 -19.10
C THR A 161 -2.91 1.72 -20.27
N HIS A 162 -1.70 1.23 -20.59
CA HIS A 162 -1.45 0.37 -21.76
C HIS A 162 -0.88 -1.00 -21.38
N GLU A 163 -0.80 -1.33 -20.10
CA GLU A 163 -0.27 -2.59 -19.59
C GLU A 163 -1.34 -3.30 -18.75
N ALA A 164 -1.13 -4.59 -18.48
CA ALA A 164 -2.01 -5.34 -17.61
C ALA A 164 -1.98 -4.82 -16.16
N ARG A 165 -3.07 -5.00 -15.45
CA ARG A 165 -3.19 -4.74 -14.02
C ARG A 165 -2.62 -5.94 -13.27
N GLU A 166 -1.45 -5.80 -12.68
CA GLU A 166 -0.73 -6.92 -12.09
C GLU A 166 -0.62 -6.80 -10.58
N VAL A 167 -0.83 -7.91 -9.90
CA VAL A 167 -0.64 -8.05 -8.47
C VAL A 167 0.10 -9.33 -8.15
N THR A 168 0.86 -9.36 -7.06
CA THR A 168 1.48 -10.57 -6.53
C THR A 168 0.81 -10.93 -5.22
N LEU A 169 0.29 -12.15 -5.10
CA LEU A 169 -0.35 -12.68 -3.90
C LEU A 169 0.58 -13.69 -3.22
N LYS A 170 0.67 -13.59 -1.90
CA LYS A 170 1.18 -14.66 -1.01
C LYS A 170 0.10 -15.00 0.01
N GLY A 171 -0.13 -16.27 0.23
CA GLY A 171 -1.16 -16.74 1.14
C GLY A 171 -2.51 -16.91 0.46
N GLU A 172 -3.58 -16.35 1.00
CA GLU A 172 -4.95 -16.56 0.52
C GLU A 172 -5.68 -15.23 0.35
N GLY A 173 -6.42 -15.11 -0.78
CA GLY A 173 -7.18 -13.92 -1.07
C GLY A 173 -8.36 -14.16 -1.98
N PHE A 174 -9.48 -13.54 -1.65
CA PHE A 174 -10.67 -13.49 -2.47
C PHE A 174 -10.70 -12.20 -3.28
N PHE A 175 -10.83 -12.35 -4.59
CA PHE A 175 -10.79 -11.26 -5.56
C PHE A 175 -12.18 -11.00 -6.15
N VAL A 176 -12.56 -9.74 -6.22
CA VAL A 176 -13.69 -9.25 -7.01
C VAL A 176 -13.14 -8.22 -7.98
N VAL A 177 -12.80 -8.67 -9.17
CA VAL A 177 -12.16 -7.85 -10.20
C VAL A 177 -13.21 -7.16 -11.05
N ASN A 178 -13.05 -5.85 -11.22
CA ASN A 178 -13.91 -5.06 -12.10
C ASN A 178 -13.55 -5.28 -13.56
N HIS A 179 -14.57 -5.48 -14.38
CA HIS A 179 -14.42 -5.55 -15.84
C HIS A 179 -14.38 -4.13 -16.41
N LEU A 180 -13.28 -3.77 -17.03
CA LEU A 180 -13.12 -2.52 -17.75
C LEU A 180 -13.59 -2.70 -19.20
N ASN A 181 -14.17 -1.64 -19.80
CA ASN A 181 -14.50 -1.54 -21.24
C ASN A 181 -15.30 -2.71 -21.85
N LYS A 182 -16.42 -3.08 -21.25
CA LYS A 182 -17.27 -4.21 -21.68
C LYS A 182 -17.72 -4.21 -23.16
N ASN A 183 -17.57 -3.10 -23.89
CA ASN A 183 -18.25 -2.86 -25.17
C ASN A 183 -17.33 -2.79 -26.40
N THR A 184 -16.04 -3.07 -26.33
CA THR A 184 -15.12 -2.78 -27.45
C THR A 184 -14.81 -3.96 -28.38
N GLY A 185 -15.27 -5.16 -28.09
CA GLY A 185 -15.03 -6.35 -28.93
C GLY A 185 -13.57 -6.80 -29.06
N LYS A 186 -12.60 -5.96 -28.67
CA LYS A 186 -11.16 -6.25 -28.65
C LYS A 186 -10.60 -5.97 -27.27
N ILE A 187 -10.01 -6.98 -26.65
CA ILE A 187 -9.42 -6.89 -25.31
C ILE A 187 -8.14 -6.06 -25.37
N SER A 188 -8.12 -4.93 -24.68
CA SER A 188 -6.93 -4.09 -24.49
C SER A 188 -6.04 -4.65 -23.37
N PRO A 189 -4.72 -4.43 -23.40
CA PRO A 189 -3.82 -4.96 -22.37
C PRO A 189 -4.24 -4.59 -20.94
N ASN A 190 -4.67 -3.34 -20.71
CA ASN A 190 -5.10 -2.84 -19.39
C ASN A 190 -6.43 -3.42 -18.89
N GLU A 191 -7.19 -4.13 -19.75
CA GLU A 191 -8.40 -4.86 -19.32
C GLU A 191 -8.04 -6.16 -18.60
N ARG A 192 -6.84 -6.69 -18.86
CA ARG A 192 -6.35 -7.90 -18.20
C ARG A 192 -5.95 -7.60 -16.77
N PHE A 193 -6.41 -8.43 -15.85
CA PHE A 193 -5.98 -8.44 -14.46
C PHE A 193 -5.24 -9.74 -14.19
N ILE A 194 -4.01 -9.63 -13.71
CA ILE A 194 -3.11 -10.78 -13.55
C ILE A 194 -2.71 -10.89 -12.08
N VAL A 195 -2.96 -12.06 -11.49
CA VAL A 195 -2.48 -12.41 -10.14
C VAL A 195 -1.33 -13.38 -10.28
N HIS A 196 -0.15 -12.93 -9.86
CA HIS A 196 1.04 -13.78 -9.76
C HIS A 196 1.04 -14.47 -8.40
N GLY A 197 0.92 -15.79 -8.41
CA GLY A 197 1.14 -16.65 -7.28
C GLY A 197 2.48 -17.38 -7.35
N GLU A 198 2.78 -18.19 -6.34
CA GLU A 198 4.03 -18.97 -6.29
C GLU A 198 4.11 -20.00 -7.41
N ALA A 199 3.07 -20.78 -7.59
CA ALA A 199 3.02 -21.89 -8.53
C ALA A 199 2.17 -21.63 -9.77
N VAL A 200 1.28 -20.63 -9.72
CA VAL A 200 0.34 -20.32 -10.79
C VAL A 200 0.23 -18.83 -11.05
N THR A 201 -0.13 -18.48 -12.26
CA THR A 201 -0.53 -17.14 -12.66
C THR A 201 -1.97 -17.18 -13.14
N VAL A 202 -2.81 -16.33 -12.57
CA VAL A 202 -4.25 -16.22 -12.87
C VAL A 202 -4.48 -14.97 -13.70
N GLU A 203 -5.04 -15.11 -14.89
CA GLU A 203 -5.40 -13.99 -15.76
C GLU A 203 -6.93 -13.92 -15.90
N VAL A 204 -7.52 -12.75 -15.67
CA VAL A 204 -8.96 -12.49 -15.73
C VAL A 204 -9.27 -11.13 -16.34
N LEU A 205 -10.55 -10.90 -16.70
CA LEU A 205 -11.04 -9.60 -17.17
C LEU A 205 -12.00 -8.95 -16.17
N GLY A 206 -12.87 -9.75 -15.54
CA GLY A 206 -13.88 -9.28 -14.60
C GLY A 206 -14.55 -10.47 -13.91
N THR A 207 -14.00 -10.91 -12.80
CA THR A 207 -14.15 -12.26 -12.26
C THR A 207 -14.19 -12.19 -10.74
N ALA A 208 -14.96 -13.06 -10.10
CA ALA A 208 -14.92 -13.30 -8.67
C ALA A 208 -14.36 -14.70 -8.41
N PHE A 209 -13.27 -14.78 -7.63
CA PHE A 209 -12.53 -16.03 -7.40
C PHE A 209 -11.71 -15.98 -6.12
N ASP A 210 -11.35 -17.16 -5.63
CA ASP A 210 -10.46 -17.35 -4.50
C ASP A 210 -9.15 -18.01 -4.95
N ILE A 211 -8.05 -17.59 -4.36
CA ILE A 211 -6.73 -18.24 -4.49
C ILE A 211 -6.18 -18.49 -3.10
N ARG A 212 -5.84 -19.74 -2.82
CA ARG A 212 -5.19 -20.18 -1.59
C ARG A 212 -3.86 -20.84 -1.92
N GLN A 213 -2.78 -20.34 -1.33
CA GLN A 213 -1.42 -20.85 -1.49
C GLN A 213 -0.86 -21.19 -0.11
N ARG A 214 -0.92 -22.45 0.24
CA ARG A 214 -0.51 -22.96 1.56
C ARG A 214 0.17 -24.31 1.43
N ARG A 215 1.16 -24.55 2.25
CA ARG A 215 1.81 -25.87 2.40
C ARG A 215 2.33 -26.47 1.08
N GLY A 216 2.76 -25.59 0.15
CA GLY A 216 3.26 -26.01 -1.16
C GLY A 216 2.17 -26.30 -2.20
N GLU A 217 0.90 -26.24 -1.84
CA GLU A 217 -0.22 -26.40 -2.78
C GLU A 217 -0.87 -25.06 -3.11
N THR A 218 -1.41 -24.96 -4.31
CA THR A 218 -2.22 -23.84 -4.76
C THR A 218 -3.61 -24.32 -5.16
N GLU A 219 -4.62 -23.72 -4.56
CA GLU A 219 -6.02 -23.91 -4.91
C GLU A 219 -6.56 -22.64 -5.54
N VAL A 220 -7.27 -22.79 -6.65
CA VAL A 220 -7.99 -21.69 -7.31
C VAL A 220 -9.44 -22.10 -7.49
N VAL A 221 -10.35 -21.29 -6.97
CA VAL A 221 -11.80 -21.55 -7.05
C VAL A 221 -12.48 -20.41 -7.77
N LEU A 222 -13.21 -20.72 -8.83
CA LEU A 222 -13.92 -19.73 -9.63
C LEU A 222 -15.39 -19.64 -9.24
N GLN A 223 -15.79 -18.45 -8.73
CA GLN A 223 -17.19 -18.19 -8.38
C GLN A 223 -17.97 -17.61 -9.56
N ARG A 224 -17.40 -16.64 -10.29
CA ARG A 224 -18.07 -15.96 -11.41
C ARG A 224 -17.08 -15.47 -12.44
N GLY A 225 -17.43 -15.54 -13.71
CA GLY A 225 -16.60 -15.07 -14.82
C GLY A 225 -15.82 -16.20 -15.48
N SER A 226 -14.58 -15.94 -15.86
CA SER A 226 -13.67 -16.93 -16.45
C SER A 226 -12.24 -16.64 -16.00
N ILE A 227 -11.46 -17.68 -15.76
CA ILE A 227 -10.04 -17.62 -15.42
C ILE A 227 -9.25 -18.32 -16.52
N LYS A 228 -8.19 -17.67 -16.98
CA LYS A 228 -7.09 -18.32 -17.69
C LYS A 228 -5.96 -18.56 -16.68
N LEU A 229 -5.75 -19.82 -16.32
CA LEU A 229 -4.76 -20.26 -15.35
C LEU A 229 -3.51 -20.75 -16.06
N LYS A 230 -2.33 -20.24 -15.68
CA LYS A 230 -1.03 -20.66 -16.16
C LYS A 230 -0.22 -21.26 -15.01
N PHE A 231 0.50 -22.34 -15.29
CA PHE A 231 1.35 -23.03 -14.33
C PHE A 231 2.81 -22.64 -14.54
N ASN A 232 3.44 -22.07 -13.51
CA ASN A 232 4.76 -21.45 -13.65
C ASN A 232 5.88 -22.43 -14.02
N ASN A 233 5.74 -23.72 -13.70
CA ASN A 233 6.77 -24.74 -13.87
C ASN A 233 6.23 -26.02 -14.55
N SER A 234 5.22 -25.92 -15.41
CA SER A 234 4.61 -27.08 -16.06
C SER A 234 4.70 -26.98 -17.60
N SER A 235 4.88 -28.12 -18.25
CA SER A 235 4.77 -28.24 -19.69
C SER A 235 3.33 -28.06 -20.25
N LYS A 236 2.29 -28.20 -19.39
CA LYS A 236 0.94 -27.74 -19.69
C LYS A 236 0.89 -26.23 -19.45
N SER A 237 0.86 -25.47 -20.53
CA SER A 237 1.03 -24.02 -20.47
C SER A 237 -0.15 -23.29 -19.80
N GLU A 238 -1.38 -23.72 -20.05
CA GLU A 238 -2.57 -22.98 -19.54
C GLU A 238 -3.84 -23.81 -19.55
N THR A 239 -4.81 -23.43 -18.71
CA THR A 239 -6.17 -23.99 -18.73
C THR A 239 -7.21 -22.88 -18.49
N ILE A 240 -8.41 -23.07 -18.98
CA ILE A 240 -9.54 -22.13 -18.76
C ILE A 240 -10.47 -22.76 -17.73
N MET A 241 -10.78 -21.98 -16.67
CA MET A 241 -11.74 -22.37 -15.64
C MET A 241 -13.11 -21.76 -15.88
N ARG A 242 -14.13 -22.53 -15.52
CA ARG A 242 -15.55 -22.13 -15.51
C ARG A 242 -16.07 -21.95 -14.08
N PRO A 243 -17.12 -21.15 -13.87
CA PRO A 243 -17.73 -21.02 -12.56
C PRO A 243 -18.12 -22.38 -11.96
N GLY A 244 -17.86 -22.55 -10.67
CA GLY A 244 -18.08 -23.81 -9.96
C GLY A 244 -16.92 -24.81 -10.04
N GLU A 245 -15.84 -24.47 -10.73
CA GLU A 245 -14.65 -25.31 -10.76
C GLU A 245 -13.63 -24.90 -9.71
N ILE A 246 -12.95 -25.91 -9.18
CA ILE A 246 -11.74 -25.80 -8.36
C ILE A 246 -10.59 -26.50 -9.06
N ILE A 247 -9.42 -25.86 -9.05
CA ILE A 247 -8.18 -26.48 -9.47
C ILE A 247 -7.22 -26.45 -8.30
N THR A 248 -6.76 -27.65 -7.90
CA THR A 248 -5.66 -27.84 -6.93
C THR A 248 -4.41 -28.22 -7.68
N TYR A 249 -3.33 -27.50 -7.47
CA TYR A 249 -2.03 -27.73 -8.10
C TYR A 249 -0.92 -27.89 -7.06
N ASP A 250 -0.26 -29.04 -7.12
CA ASP A 250 0.98 -29.34 -6.38
C ASP A 250 2.16 -29.20 -7.37
N PRO A 251 3.01 -28.17 -7.24
CA PRO A 251 4.15 -27.96 -8.11
C PRO A 251 5.26 -28.98 -7.89
N THR A 252 5.36 -29.58 -6.70
CA THR A 252 6.37 -30.59 -6.36
C THR A 252 6.06 -31.94 -7.03
N ALA A 253 4.82 -32.39 -6.88
CA ALA A 253 4.33 -33.60 -7.55
C ALA A 253 3.99 -33.33 -9.04
N LYS A 254 3.95 -32.08 -9.49
CA LYS A 254 3.44 -31.64 -10.83
C LYS A 254 2.04 -32.18 -11.08
N LYS A 255 1.24 -32.29 -10.03
CA LYS A 255 -0.10 -32.86 -10.07
C LYS A 255 -1.14 -31.76 -10.08
N MET A 256 -2.06 -31.84 -11.02
CA MET A 256 -3.22 -30.98 -11.11
C MET A 256 -4.50 -31.82 -10.95
N ILE A 257 -5.37 -31.36 -10.08
CA ILE A 257 -6.71 -31.94 -9.88
C ILE A 257 -7.71 -30.87 -10.23
N VAL A 258 -8.68 -31.21 -11.09
CA VAL A 258 -9.81 -30.37 -11.45
C VAL A 258 -11.07 -31.03 -10.91
N ALA A 259 -11.86 -30.29 -10.16
CA ALA A 259 -13.13 -30.78 -9.61
C ALA A 259 -14.21 -29.70 -9.67
N THR A 260 -15.46 -30.11 -9.53
CA THR A 260 -16.60 -29.21 -9.35
C THR A 260 -16.84 -29.00 -7.87
N THR A 261 -17.19 -27.77 -7.48
CA THR A 261 -17.44 -27.43 -6.08
C THR A 261 -18.52 -26.36 -5.94
N VAL A 262 -18.91 -26.07 -4.70
CA VAL A 262 -19.71 -24.91 -4.32
C VAL A 262 -18.74 -23.80 -3.92
N PRO A 263 -18.51 -22.78 -4.78
CA PRO A 263 -17.44 -21.78 -4.55
C PRO A 263 -17.61 -20.99 -3.26
N GLU A 264 -18.87 -20.83 -2.81
CA GLU A 264 -19.21 -20.12 -1.57
C GLU A 264 -18.57 -20.78 -0.34
N ASN A 265 -18.44 -22.10 -0.33
CA ASN A 265 -17.80 -22.84 0.76
C ASN A 265 -16.33 -22.43 0.91
N TYR A 266 -15.60 -22.30 -0.21
CA TYR A 266 -14.18 -21.91 -0.21
C TYR A 266 -13.94 -20.44 0.11
N SER A 267 -14.97 -19.62 0.01
CA SER A 267 -14.91 -18.21 0.40
C SER A 267 -15.71 -17.89 1.68
N ALA A 268 -16.20 -18.91 2.39
CA ALA A 268 -16.97 -18.76 3.64
C ALA A 268 -16.14 -18.17 4.79
N TRP A 269 -14.81 -18.28 4.72
CA TRP A 269 -13.91 -17.67 5.67
C TRP A 269 -14.09 -16.13 5.77
N LYS A 270 -14.56 -15.46 4.70
CA LYS A 270 -14.94 -14.03 4.71
C LYS A 270 -16.07 -13.74 5.72
N GLU A 271 -16.89 -14.73 6.00
CA GLU A 271 -17.97 -14.70 6.98
C GLU A 271 -17.56 -15.36 8.32
N LYS A 272 -16.25 -15.58 8.51
CA LYS A 272 -15.70 -16.27 9.69
C LYS A 272 -16.23 -17.69 9.86
N LYS A 273 -16.39 -18.40 8.77
CA LYS A 273 -16.80 -19.81 8.74
C LYS A 273 -15.79 -20.62 7.94
N LEU A 274 -15.44 -21.80 8.45
CA LEU A 274 -14.71 -22.81 7.69
C LEU A 274 -15.71 -23.86 7.24
N ILE A 275 -15.87 -24.00 5.95
CA ILE A 275 -16.72 -25.02 5.33
C ILE A 275 -15.81 -25.87 4.45
N LEU A 276 -15.49 -27.06 4.90
CA LEU A 276 -14.70 -28.04 4.16
C LEU A 276 -15.58 -29.27 3.90
N ASN A 277 -15.32 -29.96 2.81
CA ASN A 277 -16.02 -31.18 2.47
C ASN A 277 -15.36 -32.37 3.19
N ASP A 278 -16.01 -32.87 4.23
CA ASP A 278 -15.58 -34.03 4.99
C ASP A 278 -14.12 -33.94 5.55
N PRO A 279 -13.72 -32.83 6.16
CA PRO A 279 -12.32 -32.63 6.54
C PRO A 279 -11.91 -33.53 7.70
N THR A 280 -10.70 -34.05 7.61
CA THR A 280 -10.07 -34.71 8.75
C THR A 280 -9.62 -33.70 9.81
N LEU A 281 -9.42 -34.14 11.04
CA LEU A 281 -8.86 -33.28 12.11
C LEU A 281 -7.48 -32.75 11.71
N GLU A 282 -6.66 -33.52 10.98
CA GLU A 282 -5.36 -33.06 10.49
C GLU A 282 -5.51 -31.90 9.48
N GLN A 283 -6.47 -31.96 8.57
CA GLN A 283 -6.74 -30.88 7.62
C GLN A 283 -7.24 -29.61 8.33
N ILE A 284 -8.10 -29.77 9.33
CA ILE A 284 -8.59 -28.64 10.14
C ILE A 284 -7.43 -28.05 10.97
N ALA A 285 -6.60 -28.88 11.60
CA ALA A 285 -5.43 -28.44 12.34
C ALA A 285 -4.47 -27.65 11.44
N ASN A 286 -4.21 -28.15 10.23
CA ASN A 286 -3.40 -27.46 9.22
C ASN A 286 -3.97 -26.10 8.86
N TYR A 287 -5.28 -26.00 8.64
CA TYR A 287 -5.95 -24.74 8.36
C TYR A 287 -5.81 -23.74 9.53
N LEU A 288 -5.98 -24.21 10.76
CA LEU A 288 -5.83 -23.36 11.95
C LEU A 288 -4.39 -22.91 12.17
N GLU A 289 -3.40 -23.78 11.94
CA GLU A 289 -1.98 -23.40 11.98
C GLU A 289 -1.68 -22.27 10.98
N ASP A 290 -2.13 -22.44 9.73
CA ASP A 290 -1.89 -21.48 8.64
C ASP A 290 -2.51 -20.10 8.92
N ASN A 291 -3.68 -20.09 9.60
CA ASN A 291 -4.43 -18.87 9.85
C ASN A 291 -4.13 -18.21 11.20
N TYR A 292 -3.74 -18.97 12.21
CA TYR A 292 -3.51 -18.43 13.57
C TYR A 292 -2.04 -18.49 14.02
N GLY A 293 -1.16 -19.15 13.27
CA GLY A 293 0.27 -19.21 13.55
C GLY A 293 0.64 -20.03 14.79
N LYS A 294 -0.30 -20.86 15.28
CA LYS A 294 -0.08 -21.77 16.41
C LYS A 294 0.23 -23.16 15.91
N LYS A 295 1.30 -23.77 16.39
CA LYS A 295 1.62 -25.18 16.09
C LYS A 295 0.57 -26.08 16.72
N ILE A 296 -0.04 -27.00 15.95
CA ILE A 296 -1.00 -27.97 16.45
C ILE A 296 -0.41 -29.37 16.34
N ILE A 297 -0.31 -30.06 17.46
CA ILE A 297 0.19 -31.43 17.51
C ILE A 297 -0.97 -32.34 17.93
N ILE A 298 -1.30 -33.29 17.07
CA ILE A 298 -2.27 -34.35 17.37
C ILE A 298 -1.45 -35.52 17.90
N GLU A 299 -1.49 -35.75 19.23
CA GLU A 299 -0.67 -36.76 19.88
C GLU A 299 -1.12 -38.19 19.52
N ASP A 300 -2.43 -38.40 19.43
CA ASP A 300 -3.00 -39.68 19.03
C ASP A 300 -3.24 -39.72 17.52
N THR A 301 -2.48 -40.56 16.82
CA THR A 301 -2.57 -40.70 15.37
C THR A 301 -3.95 -41.16 14.90
N SER A 302 -4.72 -41.90 15.72
CA SER A 302 -6.09 -42.29 15.39
C SER A 302 -7.07 -41.12 15.30
N LEU A 303 -6.76 -39.98 15.93
CA LEU A 303 -7.57 -38.79 15.86
C LEU A 303 -7.36 -38.03 14.54
N LYS A 304 -6.23 -38.18 13.89
CA LYS A 304 -5.90 -37.42 12.68
C LYS A 304 -6.92 -37.59 11.56
N GLU A 305 -7.37 -38.82 11.37
CA GLU A 305 -8.32 -39.20 10.32
C GLU A 305 -9.79 -39.01 10.73
N ARG A 306 -10.06 -38.57 11.99
CA ARG A 306 -11.44 -38.29 12.40
C ARG A 306 -11.96 -37.06 11.66
N LYS A 307 -13.18 -37.19 11.19
CA LYS A 307 -13.84 -36.15 10.37
C LYS A 307 -14.79 -35.33 11.21
N ILE A 308 -14.96 -34.06 10.80
CA ILE A 308 -15.96 -33.13 11.36
C ILE A 308 -16.86 -32.71 10.22
N GLU A 309 -18.15 -32.96 10.36
CA GLU A 309 -19.16 -32.49 9.42
C GLU A 309 -19.75 -31.15 9.86
N GLY A 310 -20.00 -30.27 8.88
CA GLY A 310 -20.63 -28.97 9.09
C GLY A 310 -19.64 -27.80 9.23
N PRO A 311 -20.17 -26.58 9.30
CA PRO A 311 -19.36 -25.37 9.38
C PRO A 311 -18.72 -25.21 10.75
N ILE A 312 -17.43 -24.88 10.77
CA ILE A 312 -16.70 -24.49 11.97
C ILE A 312 -16.66 -22.97 12.04
N LEU A 313 -17.14 -22.39 13.14
CA LEU A 313 -17.06 -20.94 13.36
C LEU A 313 -15.62 -20.52 13.66
N LEU A 314 -15.15 -19.48 12.99
CA LEU A 314 -13.80 -18.94 13.08
C LEU A 314 -13.80 -17.51 13.66
N ASN A 315 -14.68 -17.21 14.62
CA ASN A 315 -14.66 -15.88 15.25
C ASN A 315 -13.32 -15.60 15.91
N ASN A 316 -12.76 -16.63 16.54
CA ASN A 316 -11.41 -16.68 17.10
C ASN A 316 -10.94 -18.14 17.15
N LEU A 317 -9.66 -18.33 17.49
CA LEU A 317 -9.08 -19.66 17.59
C LEU A 317 -9.74 -20.51 18.72
N ASP A 318 -10.11 -19.88 19.83
CA ASP A 318 -10.66 -20.58 20.99
C ASP A 318 -12.04 -21.17 20.69
N ASP A 319 -12.89 -20.45 19.94
CA ASP A 319 -14.20 -20.98 19.49
C ASP A 319 -14.02 -22.21 18.59
N ALA A 320 -13.07 -22.15 17.65
CA ALA A 320 -12.78 -23.27 16.76
C ALA A 320 -12.26 -24.50 17.55
N LEU A 321 -11.34 -24.29 18.49
CA LEU A 321 -10.82 -25.34 19.36
C LEU A 321 -11.91 -25.92 20.27
N PHE A 322 -12.82 -25.10 20.78
CA PHE A 322 -13.96 -25.56 21.58
C PHE A 322 -14.88 -26.49 20.77
N ILE A 323 -15.21 -26.12 19.54
CA ILE A 323 -16.01 -26.96 18.63
C ILE A 323 -15.31 -28.30 18.40
N ILE A 324 -14.02 -28.26 18.04
CA ILE A 324 -13.22 -29.48 17.79
C ILE A 324 -13.20 -30.38 19.00
N SER A 325 -12.92 -29.82 20.20
CA SER A 325 -12.84 -30.59 21.43
C SER A 325 -14.17 -31.24 21.81
N THR A 326 -15.27 -30.56 21.54
CA THR A 326 -16.63 -31.03 21.86
C THR A 326 -17.05 -32.12 20.88
N VAL A 327 -16.90 -31.87 19.56
CA VAL A 327 -17.37 -32.82 18.52
C VAL A 327 -16.56 -34.08 18.50
N LEU A 328 -15.24 -34.01 18.67
CA LEU A 328 -14.34 -35.16 18.63
C LEU A 328 -14.07 -35.78 19.99
N ASN A 329 -14.65 -35.24 21.07
CA ASN A 329 -14.41 -35.69 22.46
C ASN A 329 -12.90 -35.72 22.78
N THR A 330 -12.21 -34.58 22.54
CA THR A 330 -10.79 -34.43 22.73
C THR A 330 -10.48 -33.40 23.81
N ASP A 331 -9.31 -33.55 24.44
CA ASP A 331 -8.71 -32.55 25.33
C ASP A 331 -7.68 -31.74 24.52
N ILE A 332 -7.73 -30.40 24.68
CA ILE A 332 -6.79 -29.48 24.04
C ILE A 332 -6.01 -28.75 25.11
N GLN A 333 -4.70 -28.98 25.16
CA GLN A 333 -3.79 -28.28 26.05
C GLN A 333 -3.05 -27.19 25.30
N LYS A 334 -3.07 -26.00 25.87
CA LYS A 334 -2.31 -24.84 25.35
C LYS A 334 -0.99 -24.74 26.10
N LYS A 335 0.13 -24.89 25.38
CA LYS A 335 1.47 -24.74 25.93
C LYS A 335 2.27 -23.77 25.05
N ASP A 336 2.42 -22.55 25.50
CA ASP A 336 3.07 -21.46 24.77
C ASP A 336 2.48 -21.25 23.37
N ASN A 337 3.26 -21.57 22.33
CA ASN A 337 2.85 -21.46 20.92
C ASN A 337 2.38 -22.80 20.32
N VAL A 338 2.20 -23.83 21.15
CA VAL A 338 1.81 -25.17 20.73
C VAL A 338 0.46 -25.54 21.35
N LEU A 339 -0.38 -26.16 20.56
CA LEU A 339 -1.65 -26.76 20.96
C LEU A 339 -1.53 -28.25 20.83
N LEU A 340 -1.75 -28.97 21.92
CA LEU A 340 -1.70 -30.43 21.97
C LEU A 340 -3.13 -30.96 21.99
N ILE A 341 -3.49 -31.76 21.01
CA ILE A 341 -4.81 -32.42 20.91
C ILE A 341 -4.62 -33.90 21.21
N ARG A 342 -5.38 -34.42 22.19
CA ARG A 342 -5.38 -35.81 22.60
C ARG A 342 -6.80 -36.33 22.86
N ALA A 343 -6.99 -37.62 22.81
CA ALA A 343 -8.26 -38.19 23.18
C ALA A 343 -8.58 -37.89 24.66
N ARG A 344 -9.82 -37.52 24.95
CA ARG A 344 -10.27 -37.36 26.33
C ARG A 344 -10.26 -38.72 27.02
N LYS A 345 -9.54 -38.84 28.13
CA LYS A 345 -9.64 -40.03 28.98
C LYS A 345 -11.02 -40.01 29.62
N ASN A 346 -11.83 -41.04 29.39
CA ASN A 346 -13.05 -41.23 30.19
C ASN A 346 -12.60 -41.38 31.65
N PRO A 347 -13.20 -40.66 32.59
CA PRO A 347 -13.01 -41.00 34.00
C PRO A 347 -13.54 -42.40 34.20
N GLU A 348 -12.69 -43.28 34.74
CA GLU A 348 -13.09 -44.61 35.20
C GLU A 348 -14.15 -44.53 36.30
#